data_67d9b53e87547474713e6031d033c24e
#
_entry.id   67d9b53e87547474713e6031d033c24e
#
_cell.length_a   1.000
_cell.length_b   1.000
_cell.length_c   1.000
_cell.angle_alpha   90.00
_cell.angle_beta   90.00
_cell.angle_gamma   90.00
#
_symmetry.space_group_name_H-M   'P 1'
#
loop_
_entity.id
_entity.type
_entity.pdbx_description
1 polymer ?
#
loop_
_entity_poly.entity_id
_entity_poly.type
_entity_poly.pdbx_seq_one_letter_code
_entity_poly.pdbx_strand_id
1 'polypeptide(L)'
;MKEILIDKQIGESWFSEGITADYVREELQKAGFEDIRITIDSPGGDVFDCISIFNVIRDFCRTHSNKITTYIRGLAASAASVIALAASDVNEENKIVIESNSVFMIHNGLTYCTGNRHDLRSCADRLEKIADKMMTDVYVKKTGRAAKDIEKDMDTETWLYGQEIIDAGFADGFVENSNPEEESQKAAYVAVAKNSFNKMKIAAQTNLIQRMAMSESVKLESAGGANSKPDKNNMEGCKMTAEELKKNNPDVYAAIVAEGEAKGASDERERASRLLAMGEKCGCTDYALECIKNNANPTDSAVIDAFMDKKVAAQVIAAQKEDEEKIPNIVPPKDNRQRDNAAVMAAFEKELGGQL
;
A
#
# COMPACT_ATOMS: atom_id res chain seq x y z
N MET A 1 -15.60 18.38 14.42
CA MET A 1 -14.47 18.44 13.47
C MET A 1 -14.35 17.10 12.77
N LYS A 2 -14.41 17.08 11.46
CA LYS A 2 -14.26 15.86 10.63
C LYS A 2 -12.77 15.58 10.42
N GLU A 3 -12.34 14.33 10.59
CA GLU A 3 -10.98 13.90 10.27
C GLU A 3 -10.95 13.10 8.96
N ILE A 4 -9.97 13.41 8.11
CA ILE A 4 -9.70 12.73 6.84
C ILE A 4 -8.27 12.19 6.91
N LEU A 5 -8.09 10.88 6.70
CA LEU A 5 -6.80 10.23 6.83
C LEU A 5 -6.13 10.04 5.45
N ILE A 6 -4.91 10.52 5.33
CA ILE A 6 -4.01 10.26 4.21
C ILE A 6 -2.77 9.53 4.77
N ASP A 7 -2.97 8.24 5.11
CA ASP A 7 -2.00 7.43 5.84
C ASP A 7 -1.53 6.18 5.07
N LYS A 8 -1.78 6.17 3.76
CA LYS A 8 -1.31 5.13 2.84
C LYS A 8 -0.53 5.77 1.69
N GLN A 9 -0.02 4.94 0.79
CA GLN A 9 0.55 5.38 -0.49
C GLN A 9 -0.51 6.17 -1.29
N ILE A 10 -0.06 7.21 -2.01
CA ILE A 10 -0.90 7.98 -2.93
C ILE A 10 -1.08 7.20 -4.23
N GLY A 11 -2.34 7.05 -4.65
CA GLY A 11 -2.72 6.27 -5.82
C GLY A 11 -2.83 4.78 -5.55
N GLU A 12 -3.71 4.12 -6.30
CA GLU A 12 -3.91 2.68 -6.22
C GLU A 12 -2.78 1.91 -6.89
N SER A 13 -2.43 0.77 -6.32
CA SER A 13 -1.61 -0.23 -6.98
C SER A 13 -2.37 -1.56 -7.06
N TRP A 14 -2.00 -2.44 -7.98
CA TRP A 14 -2.64 -3.77 -8.13
C TRP A 14 -2.61 -4.61 -6.86
N PHE A 15 -1.76 -4.28 -5.90
CA PHE A 15 -1.53 -5.07 -4.69
C PHE A 15 -1.81 -4.33 -3.39
N SER A 16 -2.19 -3.05 -3.46
CA SER A 16 -2.52 -2.27 -2.27
C SER A 16 -3.52 -1.17 -2.59
N GLU A 17 -4.52 -1.05 -1.74
CA GLU A 17 -5.39 0.11 -1.70
C GLU A 17 -4.56 1.34 -1.31
N GLY A 18 -4.63 2.37 -2.12
CA GLY A 18 -4.00 3.66 -1.86
C GLY A 18 -5.01 4.76 -1.63
N ILE A 19 -4.52 5.96 -1.39
CA ILE A 19 -5.36 7.15 -1.27
C ILE A 19 -5.63 7.71 -2.67
N THR A 20 -6.93 7.81 -3.03
CA THR A 20 -7.39 8.33 -4.31
C THR A 20 -8.09 9.67 -4.17
N ALA A 21 -8.22 10.40 -5.29
CA ALA A 21 -8.97 11.65 -5.33
C ALA A 21 -10.46 11.44 -4.99
N ASP A 22 -11.04 10.31 -5.36
CA ASP A 22 -12.44 10.00 -5.07
C ASP A 22 -12.66 9.77 -3.58
N TYR A 23 -11.78 9.03 -2.92
CA TYR A 23 -11.80 8.89 -1.46
C TYR A 23 -11.78 10.25 -0.76
N VAL A 24 -10.82 11.11 -1.13
CA VAL A 24 -10.69 12.44 -0.49
C VAL A 24 -11.91 13.30 -0.76
N ARG A 25 -12.47 13.27 -1.98
CA ARG A 25 -13.68 14.00 -2.35
C ARG A 25 -14.88 13.56 -1.51
N GLU A 26 -15.09 12.26 -1.38
CA GLU A 26 -16.18 11.71 -0.58
C GLU A 26 -16.06 12.09 0.90
N GLU A 27 -14.86 12.01 1.48
CA GLU A 27 -14.64 12.37 2.87
C GLU A 27 -14.82 13.87 3.12
N LEU A 28 -14.41 14.73 2.20
CA LEU A 28 -14.66 16.18 2.25
C LEU A 28 -16.18 16.49 2.19
N GLN A 29 -16.93 15.82 1.31
CA GLN A 29 -18.38 16.01 1.22
C GLN A 29 -19.12 15.56 2.50
N LYS A 30 -18.63 14.52 3.18
CA LYS A 30 -19.20 14.05 4.46
C LYS A 30 -18.98 15.03 5.62
N ALA A 31 -18.10 16.00 5.48
CA ALA A 31 -17.84 16.99 6.53
C ALA A 31 -19.00 17.98 6.73
N GLY A 32 -19.83 18.21 5.68
CA GLY A 32 -20.92 19.20 5.76
C GLY A 32 -20.36 20.57 6.11
N PHE A 33 -20.79 21.15 7.26
CA PHE A 33 -20.33 22.45 7.75
C PHE A 33 -19.27 22.35 8.86
N GLU A 34 -18.78 21.17 9.17
CA GLU A 34 -17.77 20.99 10.22
C GLU A 34 -16.39 21.45 9.74
N ASP A 35 -15.59 21.95 10.68
CA ASP A 35 -14.15 22.11 10.45
C ASP A 35 -13.51 20.75 10.16
N ILE A 36 -12.46 20.77 9.34
CA ILE A 36 -11.83 19.55 8.83
C ILE A 36 -10.38 19.50 9.31
N ARG A 37 -9.95 18.31 9.73
CA ARG A 37 -8.54 17.96 9.89
C ARG A 37 -8.15 16.96 8.81
N ILE A 38 -7.14 17.29 8.00
CA ILE A 38 -6.50 16.34 7.08
C ILE A 38 -5.23 15.84 7.78
N THR A 39 -5.25 14.59 8.21
CA THR A 39 -4.11 13.94 8.88
C THR A 39 -3.26 13.20 7.86
N ILE A 40 -1.97 13.53 7.80
CA ILE A 40 -1.02 12.99 6.82
C ILE A 40 0.04 12.15 7.52
N ASP A 41 0.24 10.92 7.01
CA ASP A 41 1.30 10.00 7.40
C ASP A 41 1.61 9.07 6.22
N SER A 42 2.24 9.60 5.16
CA SER A 42 2.35 8.95 3.87
C SER A 42 3.73 9.14 3.22
N PRO A 43 4.29 8.09 2.61
CA PRO A 43 5.53 8.19 1.84
C PRO A 43 5.37 8.86 0.47
N GLY A 44 4.13 9.25 0.09
CA GLY A 44 3.82 9.75 -1.24
C GLY A 44 3.34 8.67 -2.20
N GLY A 45 3.53 8.86 -3.50
CA GLY A 45 3.08 7.91 -4.53
C GLY A 45 2.92 8.53 -5.91
N ASP A 46 1.84 8.18 -6.61
CA ASP A 46 1.59 8.58 -8.00
C ASP A 46 1.39 10.10 -8.14
N VAL A 47 2.05 10.69 -9.15
CA VAL A 47 2.02 12.14 -9.38
C VAL A 47 0.67 12.63 -9.91
N PHE A 48 -0.04 11.84 -10.70
CA PHE A 48 -1.35 12.23 -11.23
C PHE A 48 -2.44 12.14 -10.19
N ASP A 49 -2.39 11.12 -9.32
CA ASP A 49 -3.24 11.04 -8.14
C ASP A 49 -2.95 12.18 -7.17
N CYS A 50 -1.67 12.53 -6.97
CA CYS A 50 -1.27 13.71 -6.21
C CYS A 50 -1.92 15.00 -6.74
N ILE A 51 -1.79 15.26 -8.04
CA ILE A 51 -2.38 16.43 -8.69
C ILE A 51 -3.90 16.44 -8.52
N SER A 52 -4.53 15.28 -8.68
CA SER A 52 -5.99 15.14 -8.56
C SER A 52 -6.45 15.42 -7.13
N ILE A 53 -5.81 14.84 -6.11
CA ILE A 53 -6.11 15.07 -4.69
C ILE A 53 -5.87 16.54 -4.31
N PHE A 54 -4.73 17.09 -4.72
CA PHE A 54 -4.39 18.50 -4.48
C PHE A 54 -5.48 19.44 -5.01
N ASN A 55 -5.94 19.20 -6.24
CA ASN A 55 -6.99 20.00 -6.85
C ASN A 55 -8.36 19.76 -6.19
N VAL A 56 -8.70 18.56 -5.77
CA VAL A 56 -9.95 18.26 -5.02
C VAL A 56 -10.00 19.07 -3.73
N ILE A 57 -8.92 19.09 -2.96
CA ILE A 57 -8.85 19.87 -1.71
C ILE A 57 -8.97 21.37 -2.00
N ARG A 58 -8.24 21.86 -3.00
CA ARG A 58 -8.29 23.29 -3.39
C ARG A 58 -9.68 23.72 -3.86
N ASP A 59 -10.35 22.88 -4.65
CA ASP A 59 -11.70 23.17 -5.14
C ASP A 59 -12.70 23.22 -3.99
N PHE A 60 -12.59 22.29 -3.05
CA PHE A 60 -13.38 22.31 -1.83
C PHE A 60 -13.15 23.61 -1.04
N CYS A 61 -11.90 24.03 -0.83
CA CYS A 61 -11.58 25.28 -0.13
C CYS A 61 -12.12 26.54 -0.83
N ARG A 62 -12.28 26.52 -2.15
CA ARG A 62 -12.84 27.66 -2.93
C ARG A 62 -14.36 27.75 -2.85
N THR A 63 -15.02 26.62 -2.65
CA THR A 63 -16.48 26.49 -2.73
C THR A 63 -17.16 26.37 -1.37
N HIS A 64 -16.39 26.10 -0.31
CA HIS A 64 -16.87 25.90 1.05
C HIS A 64 -16.12 26.80 2.04
N SER A 65 -16.75 27.16 3.13
CA SER A 65 -16.19 28.02 4.18
C SER A 65 -15.60 27.26 5.38
N ASN A 66 -15.51 25.93 5.28
CA ASN A 66 -14.94 25.09 6.34
C ASN A 66 -13.46 25.48 6.58
N LYS A 67 -13.08 25.60 7.83
CA LYS A 67 -11.67 25.72 8.19
C LYS A 67 -10.99 24.35 8.05
N ILE A 68 -9.88 24.30 7.34
CA ILE A 68 -9.10 23.06 7.17
C ILE A 68 -7.77 23.21 7.89
N THR A 69 -7.48 22.26 8.76
CA THR A 69 -6.16 22.13 9.38
C THR A 69 -5.48 20.88 8.83
N THR A 70 -4.36 21.04 8.15
CA THR A 70 -3.51 19.91 7.77
C THR A 70 -2.61 19.57 8.96
N TYR A 71 -2.62 18.29 9.34
CA TYR A 71 -1.84 17.77 10.45
C TYR A 71 -0.88 16.69 9.96
N ILE A 72 0.41 16.96 10.01
CA ILE A 72 1.45 15.98 9.69
C ILE A 72 1.75 15.21 10.97
N ARG A 73 1.22 13.97 11.05
CA ARG A 73 1.34 13.12 12.24
C ARG A 73 2.69 12.42 12.33
N GLY A 74 3.26 12.00 11.18
CA GLY A 74 4.52 11.28 11.14
C GLY A 74 5.32 11.65 9.90
N LEU A 75 4.89 11.23 8.73
CA LEU A 75 5.59 11.40 7.47
C LEU A 75 4.74 12.13 6.42
N ALA A 76 5.29 13.16 5.82
CA ALA A 76 4.77 13.75 4.58
C ALA A 76 5.90 13.80 3.55
N ALA A 77 6.03 12.76 2.71
CA ALA A 77 7.12 12.68 1.74
C ALA A 77 6.60 12.72 0.30
N SER A 78 7.39 13.32 -0.62
CA SER A 78 7.11 13.30 -2.05
C SER A 78 5.70 13.84 -2.37
N ALA A 79 4.84 13.10 -3.08
CA ALA A 79 3.46 13.48 -3.38
C ALA A 79 2.66 13.91 -2.13
N ALA A 80 2.89 13.27 -0.96
CA ALA A 80 2.20 13.64 0.27
C ALA A 80 2.63 15.00 0.82
N SER A 81 3.87 15.42 0.58
CA SER A 81 4.33 16.77 0.96
C SER A 81 3.64 17.87 0.15
N VAL A 82 3.35 17.61 -1.12
CA VAL A 82 2.56 18.52 -1.98
C VAL A 82 1.11 18.58 -1.49
N ILE A 83 0.49 17.44 -1.24
CA ILE A 83 -0.91 17.36 -0.76
C ILE A 83 -1.07 18.09 0.58
N ALA A 84 -0.06 18.02 1.47
CA ALA A 84 -0.08 18.73 2.74
C ALA A 84 -0.29 20.25 2.60
N LEU A 85 0.11 20.83 1.49
CA LEU A 85 0.04 22.26 1.24
C LEU A 85 -1.27 22.70 0.55
N ALA A 86 -2.12 21.76 0.12
CA ALA A 86 -3.26 22.05 -0.76
C ALA A 86 -4.28 23.04 -0.16
N ALA A 87 -4.62 22.88 1.11
CA ALA A 87 -5.61 23.74 1.76
C ALA A 87 -5.07 25.16 2.00
N SER A 88 -3.83 25.28 2.46
CA SER A 88 -3.16 26.57 2.70
C SER A 88 -2.82 27.30 1.39
N ASP A 89 -2.73 26.57 0.27
CA ASP A 89 -2.53 27.17 -1.05
C ASP A 89 -3.71 28.09 -1.51
N VAL A 90 -4.91 27.83 -0.98
CA VAL A 90 -6.12 28.61 -1.31
C VAL A 90 -6.39 29.70 -0.27
N ASN A 91 -6.23 29.36 1.02
CA ASN A 91 -6.52 30.25 2.13
C ASN A 91 -5.46 30.09 3.22
N GLU A 92 -4.71 31.14 3.52
CA GLU A 92 -3.66 31.19 4.53
C GLU A 92 -4.18 31.00 5.98
N GLU A 93 -5.49 31.13 6.21
CA GLU A 93 -6.12 30.77 7.50
C GLU A 93 -6.14 29.26 7.75
N ASN A 94 -6.07 28.45 6.69
CA ASN A 94 -5.88 27.01 6.79
C ASN A 94 -4.44 26.71 7.20
N LYS A 95 -4.27 26.19 8.40
CA LYS A 95 -2.95 25.98 9.01
C LYS A 95 -2.42 24.58 8.75
N ILE A 96 -1.10 24.48 8.71
CA ILE A 96 -0.36 23.22 8.68
C ILE A 96 0.36 23.10 10.01
N VAL A 97 -0.04 22.09 10.79
CA VAL A 97 0.58 21.78 12.08
C VAL A 97 1.24 20.41 12.05
N ILE A 98 2.28 20.24 12.84
CA ILE A 98 3.10 19.03 12.84
C ILE A 98 3.34 18.52 14.27
N GLU A 99 3.67 17.23 14.43
CA GLU A 99 4.31 16.72 15.63
C GLU A 99 5.80 17.10 15.67
N SER A 100 6.36 17.13 16.86
CA SER A 100 7.78 17.45 17.06
C SER A 100 8.74 16.47 16.38
N ASN A 101 8.29 15.24 16.15
CA ASN A 101 9.04 14.17 15.47
C ASN A 101 8.58 13.92 14.03
N SER A 102 7.78 14.80 13.45
CA SER A 102 7.38 14.70 12.05
C SER A 102 8.54 14.83 11.09
N VAL A 103 8.44 14.12 9.98
CA VAL A 103 9.40 14.16 8.87
C VAL A 103 8.70 14.68 7.61
N PHE A 104 9.37 15.57 6.91
CA PHE A 104 8.92 16.12 5.63
C PHE A 104 9.99 15.93 4.57
N MET A 105 9.62 15.52 3.34
CA MET A 105 10.62 15.29 2.30
C MET A 105 10.17 15.83 0.96
N ILE A 106 11.09 16.53 0.32
CA ILE A 106 10.95 17.04 -1.05
C ILE A 106 12.04 16.47 -1.95
N HIS A 107 11.69 16.12 -3.17
CA HIS A 107 12.59 15.64 -4.20
C HIS A 107 12.00 15.83 -5.58
N ASN A 108 12.82 15.65 -6.64
CA ASN A 108 12.34 15.63 -8.02
C ASN A 108 11.46 14.41 -8.29
N GLY A 109 10.54 14.54 -9.23
CA GLY A 109 9.69 13.44 -9.67
C GLY A 109 10.51 12.22 -10.11
N LEU A 110 9.98 11.03 -9.85
CA LEU A 110 10.59 9.77 -10.24
C LEU A 110 9.75 9.07 -11.31
N THR A 111 10.43 8.50 -12.30
CA THR A 111 9.78 7.63 -13.29
C THR A 111 10.74 6.56 -13.79
N TYR A 112 10.20 5.54 -14.41
CA TYR A 112 10.96 4.50 -15.08
C TYR A 112 10.71 4.58 -16.58
N CYS A 113 11.78 4.77 -17.36
CA CYS A 113 11.71 4.85 -18.81
C CYS A 113 12.71 3.89 -19.44
N THR A 114 12.27 3.24 -20.51
CA THR A 114 13.11 2.41 -21.38
C THR A 114 13.00 2.89 -22.81
N GLY A 115 14.07 2.77 -23.56
CA GLY A 115 14.09 3.19 -24.95
C GLY A 115 15.45 3.67 -25.39
N ASN A 116 15.52 4.26 -26.58
CA ASN A 116 16.73 4.87 -27.09
C ASN A 116 16.97 6.25 -26.45
N ARG A 117 18.09 6.90 -26.78
CA ARG A 117 18.47 8.20 -26.18
C ARG A 117 17.43 9.32 -26.37
N HIS A 118 16.64 9.27 -27.44
CA HIS A 118 15.59 10.26 -27.70
C HIS A 118 14.38 10.03 -26.79
N ASP A 119 14.02 8.76 -26.59
CA ASP A 119 12.93 8.36 -25.71
C ASP A 119 13.25 8.73 -24.24
N LEU A 120 14.50 8.46 -23.79
CA LEU A 120 14.94 8.81 -22.43
C LEU A 120 14.97 10.32 -22.20
N ARG A 121 15.45 11.11 -23.19
CA ARG A 121 15.40 12.58 -23.09
C ARG A 121 13.97 13.10 -23.03
N SER A 122 13.10 12.61 -23.91
CA SER A 122 11.69 13.00 -23.91
C SER A 122 10.99 12.62 -22.59
N CYS A 123 11.40 11.53 -21.95
CA CYS A 123 10.91 11.12 -20.66
C CYS A 123 11.37 12.10 -19.56
N ALA A 124 12.65 12.46 -19.54
CA ALA A 124 13.21 13.44 -18.63
C ALA A 124 12.53 14.81 -18.78
N ASP A 125 12.39 15.31 -20.00
CA ASP A 125 11.72 16.58 -20.29
C ASP A 125 10.26 16.61 -19.82
N ARG A 126 9.54 15.48 -19.95
CA ARG A 126 8.16 15.38 -19.44
C ARG A 126 8.12 15.39 -17.90
N LEU A 127 9.05 14.69 -17.26
CA LEU A 127 9.14 14.65 -15.81
C LEU A 127 9.37 16.05 -15.24
N GLU A 128 10.37 16.77 -15.76
CA GLU A 128 10.67 18.14 -15.42
C GLU A 128 9.43 19.07 -15.57
N LYS A 129 8.77 19.00 -16.73
CA LYS A 129 7.62 19.90 -17.01
C LYS A 129 6.38 19.59 -16.19
N ILE A 130 6.09 18.32 -15.89
CA ILE A 130 4.84 17.92 -15.24
C ILE A 130 5.03 17.83 -13.72
N ALA A 131 6.04 17.09 -13.27
CA ALA A 131 6.24 16.84 -11.85
C ALA A 131 7.05 17.95 -11.17
N ASP A 132 8.29 18.18 -11.63
CA ASP A 132 9.24 19.04 -10.93
C ASP A 132 8.76 20.47 -10.89
N LYS A 133 8.29 21.00 -12.02
CA LYS A 133 7.78 22.39 -12.07
C LYS A 133 6.55 22.58 -11.18
N MET A 134 5.58 21.67 -11.20
CA MET A 134 4.39 21.76 -10.37
C MET A 134 4.74 21.73 -8.88
N MET A 135 5.62 20.82 -8.47
CA MET A 135 6.07 20.72 -7.09
C MET A 135 6.83 21.98 -6.67
N THR A 136 7.77 22.45 -7.50
CA THR A 136 8.51 23.70 -7.24
C THR A 136 7.56 24.88 -7.06
N ASP A 137 6.56 25.06 -7.94
CA ASP A 137 5.61 26.17 -7.86
C ASP A 137 4.80 26.13 -6.52
N VAL A 138 4.37 24.94 -6.07
CA VAL A 138 3.66 24.76 -4.80
C VAL A 138 4.55 25.07 -3.61
N TYR A 139 5.78 24.59 -3.60
CA TYR A 139 6.73 24.81 -2.50
C TYR A 139 7.16 26.28 -2.42
N VAL A 140 7.45 26.91 -3.55
CA VAL A 140 7.77 28.35 -3.64
C VAL A 140 6.63 29.19 -3.08
N LYS A 141 5.39 28.88 -3.47
CA LYS A 141 4.22 29.62 -3.00
C LYS A 141 4.03 29.51 -1.49
N LYS A 142 4.20 28.32 -0.90
CA LYS A 142 4.05 28.12 0.54
C LYS A 142 5.16 28.74 1.35
N THR A 143 6.42 28.57 0.91
CA THR A 143 7.60 28.97 1.70
C THR A 143 8.06 30.42 1.44
N GLY A 144 7.69 31.01 0.30
CA GLY A 144 8.21 32.29 -0.16
C GLY A 144 9.70 32.25 -0.57
N ARG A 145 10.31 31.08 -0.62
CA ARG A 145 11.74 30.90 -0.99
C ARG A 145 11.92 31.00 -2.51
N ALA A 146 13.13 31.34 -2.94
CA ALA A 146 13.43 31.39 -4.36
C ALA A 146 13.35 29.99 -5.03
N ALA A 147 12.81 29.93 -6.27
CA ALA A 147 12.65 28.67 -7.00
C ALA A 147 13.95 27.87 -7.08
N LYS A 148 15.10 28.53 -7.34
CA LYS A 148 16.42 27.88 -7.40
C LYS A 148 16.82 27.19 -6.10
N ASP A 149 16.40 27.71 -4.95
CA ASP A 149 16.74 27.11 -3.65
C ASP A 149 15.86 25.88 -3.42
N ILE A 150 14.60 25.94 -3.83
CA ILE A 150 13.68 24.78 -3.80
C ILE A 150 14.15 23.70 -4.77
N GLU A 151 14.49 24.05 -6.01
CA GLU A 151 15.01 23.10 -7.02
C GLU A 151 16.27 22.40 -6.51
N LYS A 152 17.19 23.15 -5.89
CA LYS A 152 18.40 22.58 -5.29
C LYS A 152 18.09 21.59 -4.17
N ASP A 153 17.11 21.91 -3.32
CA ASP A 153 16.71 21.02 -2.23
C ASP A 153 16.02 19.76 -2.80
N MET A 154 15.23 19.89 -3.88
CA MET A 154 14.65 18.76 -4.59
C MET A 154 15.69 17.87 -5.26
N ASP A 155 16.71 18.45 -5.90
CA ASP A 155 17.82 17.74 -6.53
C ASP A 155 18.61 16.86 -5.52
N THR A 156 18.69 17.30 -4.27
CA THR A 156 19.42 16.62 -3.20
C THR A 156 18.57 15.69 -2.34
N GLU A 157 17.27 15.53 -2.65
CA GLU A 157 16.33 14.76 -1.82
C GLU A 157 16.38 15.21 -0.36
N THR A 158 15.83 16.40 -0.10
CA THR A 158 15.94 17.04 1.22
C THR A 158 14.93 16.49 2.20
N TRP A 159 15.42 16.03 3.36
CA TRP A 159 14.67 15.52 4.49
C TRP A 159 14.72 16.50 5.65
N LEU A 160 13.56 17.01 6.07
CA LEU A 160 13.41 17.93 7.19
C LEU A 160 12.74 17.22 8.37
N TYR A 161 13.12 17.60 9.58
CA TYR A 161 12.63 16.99 10.83
C TYR A 161 12.18 18.06 11.83
N GLY A 162 10.99 17.89 12.40
CA GLY A 162 10.48 18.74 13.47
C GLY A 162 10.58 20.24 13.17
N GLN A 163 11.36 20.96 13.97
CA GLN A 163 11.53 22.42 13.84
C GLN A 163 12.03 22.84 12.45
N GLU A 164 12.83 22.03 11.78
CA GLU A 164 13.35 22.37 10.44
C GLU A 164 12.23 22.52 9.39
N ILE A 165 11.12 21.81 9.55
CA ILE A 165 9.94 21.91 8.66
C ILE A 165 9.32 23.31 8.78
N ILE A 166 9.23 23.82 10.00
CA ILE A 166 8.70 25.14 10.32
C ILE A 166 9.67 26.22 9.84
N ASP A 167 10.95 26.08 10.14
CA ASP A 167 12.00 27.04 9.76
C ASP A 167 12.15 27.17 8.23
N ALA A 168 11.93 26.06 7.51
CA ALA A 168 11.90 26.03 6.05
C ALA A 168 10.60 26.60 5.45
N GLY A 169 9.59 26.92 6.26
CA GLY A 169 8.33 27.50 5.85
C GLY A 169 7.27 26.53 5.36
N PHE A 170 7.46 25.22 5.53
CA PHE A 170 6.48 24.21 5.10
C PHE A 170 5.35 23.99 6.09
N ALA A 171 5.54 24.31 7.38
CA ALA A 171 4.51 24.23 8.40
C ALA A 171 4.40 25.55 9.19
N ASP A 172 3.25 25.78 9.81
CA ASP A 172 2.94 26.99 10.55
C ASP A 172 3.25 26.87 12.05
N GLY A 173 3.44 25.65 12.57
CA GLY A 173 3.78 25.41 13.97
C GLY A 173 3.56 23.98 14.40
N PHE A 174 3.85 23.72 15.67
CA PHE A 174 3.55 22.42 16.29
C PHE A 174 2.07 22.32 16.68
N VAL A 175 1.55 21.09 16.75
CA VAL A 175 0.26 20.83 17.37
C VAL A 175 0.32 21.17 18.86
N GLU A 176 -0.83 21.54 19.45
CA GLU A 176 -0.90 21.88 20.90
C GLU A 176 -0.35 20.73 21.75
N ASN A 177 0.48 21.08 22.74
CA ASN A 177 1.18 20.18 23.65
C ASN A 177 2.28 19.28 23.04
N SER A 178 2.65 19.49 21.77
CA SER A 178 3.84 18.88 21.21
C SER A 178 5.06 19.74 21.58
N ASN A 179 6.04 19.13 22.23
CA ASN A 179 7.30 19.81 22.57
C ASN A 179 8.37 19.38 21.58
N PRO A 180 9.28 20.28 21.17
CA PRO A 180 10.42 19.91 20.34
C PRO A 180 11.18 18.75 20.95
N GLU A 181 11.30 17.64 20.22
CA GLU A 181 12.13 16.52 20.65
C GLU A 181 13.62 16.85 20.44
N GLU A 182 14.47 16.17 21.21
CA GLU A 182 15.90 16.36 21.11
C GLU A 182 16.40 15.94 19.72
N GLU A 183 17.31 16.73 19.14
CA GLU A 183 17.95 16.47 17.85
C GLU A 183 18.64 15.09 17.78
N SER A 184 18.93 14.49 18.93
CA SER A 184 19.48 13.15 19.08
C SER A 184 18.65 12.05 18.43
N GLN A 185 17.33 12.23 18.29
CA GLN A 185 16.41 11.25 17.69
C GLN A 185 16.22 11.42 16.19
N LYS A 186 16.56 12.59 15.63
CA LYS A 186 16.41 12.93 14.22
C LYS A 186 16.90 11.84 13.27
N ALA A 187 18.13 11.36 13.46
CA ALA A 187 18.75 10.37 12.58
C ALA A 187 17.92 9.07 12.51
N ALA A 188 17.34 8.63 13.63
CA ALA A 188 16.54 7.43 13.69
C ALA A 188 15.20 7.62 12.95
N TYR A 189 14.48 8.71 13.19
CA TYR A 189 13.20 9.00 12.53
C TYR A 189 13.37 9.19 11.02
N VAL A 190 14.38 9.94 10.59
CA VAL A 190 14.69 10.13 9.16
C VAL A 190 15.09 8.81 8.51
N ALA A 191 15.83 7.93 9.19
CA ALA A 191 16.17 6.61 8.66
C ALA A 191 14.94 5.73 8.46
N VAL A 192 13.99 5.73 9.41
CA VAL A 192 12.72 5.00 9.28
C VAL A 192 11.88 5.56 8.12
N ALA A 193 11.79 6.88 8.00
CA ALA A 193 11.08 7.55 6.91
C ALA A 193 11.70 7.21 5.54
N LYS A 194 13.02 7.25 5.41
CA LYS A 194 13.76 6.84 4.19
C LYS A 194 13.49 5.37 3.83
N ASN A 195 13.45 4.49 4.83
CA ASN A 195 13.12 3.08 4.59
C ASN A 195 11.69 2.91 4.06
N SER A 196 10.72 3.64 4.60
CA SER A 196 9.33 3.63 4.11
C SER A 196 9.25 4.10 2.66
N PHE A 197 9.90 5.21 2.35
CA PHE A 197 9.97 5.75 0.99
C PHE A 197 10.67 4.79 0.00
N ASN A 198 11.78 4.18 0.40
CA ASN A 198 12.49 3.20 -0.44
C ASN A 198 11.65 1.95 -0.71
N LYS A 199 10.90 1.45 0.27
CA LYS A 199 9.95 0.35 0.07
C LYS A 199 8.89 0.71 -0.99
N MET A 200 8.36 1.92 -0.94
CA MET A 200 7.42 2.42 -1.94
C MET A 200 8.06 2.47 -3.34
N LYS A 201 9.29 2.98 -3.46
CA LYS A 201 10.03 3.02 -4.76
C LYS A 201 10.21 1.60 -5.33
N ILE A 202 10.64 0.65 -4.51
CA ILE A 202 10.84 -0.75 -4.93
C ILE A 202 9.51 -1.37 -5.36
N ALA A 203 8.43 -1.16 -4.62
CA ALA A 203 7.11 -1.66 -4.98
C ALA A 203 6.63 -1.09 -6.33
N ALA A 204 6.80 0.21 -6.56
CA ALA A 204 6.46 0.86 -7.82
C ALA A 204 7.28 0.30 -9.01
N GLN A 205 8.58 0.05 -8.81
CA GLN A 205 9.45 -0.56 -9.82
C GLN A 205 9.02 -2.00 -10.13
N THR A 206 8.73 -2.80 -9.12
CA THR A 206 8.27 -4.19 -9.28
C THR A 206 6.95 -4.24 -10.04
N ASN A 207 5.98 -3.38 -9.70
CA ASN A 207 4.71 -3.28 -10.40
C ASN A 207 4.89 -2.92 -11.88
N LEU A 208 5.81 -2.00 -12.20
CA LEU A 208 6.09 -1.64 -13.59
C LEU A 208 6.67 -2.82 -14.38
N ILE A 209 7.66 -3.52 -13.83
CA ILE A 209 8.27 -4.70 -14.45
C ILE A 209 7.21 -5.78 -14.74
N GLN A 210 6.32 -6.05 -13.77
CA GLN A 210 5.23 -7.01 -13.95
C GLN A 210 4.25 -6.58 -15.05
N ARG A 211 3.87 -5.29 -15.12
CA ARG A 211 3.01 -4.75 -16.19
C ARG A 211 3.65 -4.87 -17.55
N MET A 212 4.96 -4.64 -17.67
CA MET A 212 5.71 -4.82 -18.92
C MET A 212 5.72 -6.29 -19.35
N ALA A 213 5.97 -7.22 -18.45
CA ALA A 213 5.95 -8.65 -18.72
C ALA A 213 4.55 -9.13 -19.17
N MET A 214 3.48 -8.65 -18.54
CA MET A 214 2.11 -8.96 -18.94
C MET A 214 1.75 -8.37 -20.31
N SER A 215 2.24 -7.17 -20.64
CA SER A 215 1.98 -6.54 -21.95
C SER A 215 2.69 -7.28 -23.11
N GLU A 216 3.82 -7.91 -22.85
CA GLU A 216 4.51 -8.75 -23.83
C GLU A 216 3.80 -10.09 -24.03
N SER A 217 3.28 -10.72 -22.98
CA SER A 217 2.50 -11.96 -23.10
C SER A 217 1.20 -11.77 -23.89
N VAL A 218 0.49 -10.66 -23.68
CA VAL A 218 -0.73 -10.31 -24.45
C VAL A 218 -0.40 -10.04 -25.92
N LYS A 219 0.76 -9.48 -26.24
CA LYS A 219 1.18 -9.29 -27.65
C LYS A 219 1.53 -10.62 -28.33
N LEU A 220 2.03 -11.61 -27.61
CA LEU A 220 2.27 -12.94 -28.18
C LEU A 220 0.95 -13.70 -28.47
N GLU A 221 -0.06 -13.58 -27.63
CA GLU A 221 -1.37 -14.21 -27.84
C GLU A 221 -2.19 -13.55 -28.97
N SER A 222 -2.08 -12.24 -29.14
CA SER A 222 -2.75 -11.52 -30.23
C SER A 222 -2.08 -11.68 -31.62
N ALA A 223 -0.82 -12.13 -31.68
CA ALA A 223 -0.10 -12.39 -32.89
C ALA A 223 -0.35 -13.78 -33.52
N GLY A 224 -1.13 -14.65 -32.82
CA GLY A 224 -1.46 -16.00 -33.27
C GLY A 224 -2.52 -16.11 -34.37
N GLY A 225 -3.00 -15.01 -34.94
CA GLY A 225 -4.13 -15.01 -35.90
C GLY A 225 -3.94 -14.18 -37.15
N ALA A 226 -2.82 -14.22 -37.85
CA ALA A 226 -2.75 -13.79 -39.25
C ALA A 226 -1.51 -14.34 -39.95
N ASN A 227 -1.74 -15.19 -40.92
CA ASN A 227 -0.76 -15.75 -41.83
C ASN A 227 -0.18 -14.66 -42.77
N SER A 228 0.97 -14.06 -42.37
CA SER A 228 1.82 -13.32 -43.29
C SER A 228 3.28 -13.62 -42.93
N LYS A 229 4.01 -14.20 -43.91
CA LYS A 229 5.44 -14.50 -43.81
C LYS A 229 6.21 -13.21 -43.52
N PRO A 230 7.06 -13.16 -42.46
CA PRO A 230 7.92 -12.00 -42.26
C PRO A 230 9.07 -11.99 -43.28
N ASP A 231 9.28 -10.82 -43.86
CA ASP A 231 10.39 -10.48 -44.71
C ASP A 231 11.72 -10.60 -43.96
N LYS A 232 12.64 -11.40 -44.51
CA LYS A 232 13.90 -11.78 -43.88
C LYS A 232 15.02 -10.76 -44.14
N ASN A 233 14.83 -9.48 -43.86
CA ASN A 233 15.93 -8.53 -43.89
C ASN A 233 15.65 -7.31 -43.03
N ASN A 234 15.90 -7.41 -41.76
CA ASN A 234 16.46 -6.34 -40.91
C ASN A 234 16.20 -6.63 -39.40
N MET A 235 17.02 -7.47 -38.80
CA MET A 235 17.27 -7.52 -37.34
C MET A 235 18.42 -8.51 -37.04
N GLU A 236 19.62 -8.15 -37.41
CA GLU A 236 20.83 -8.70 -36.77
C GLU A 236 21.21 -7.84 -35.58
N GLY A 237 20.40 -7.92 -34.51
CA GLY A 237 20.83 -7.58 -33.16
C GLY A 237 21.36 -8.86 -32.51
N CYS A 238 22.62 -8.86 -32.08
CA CYS A 238 23.34 -9.97 -31.47
C CYS A 238 22.48 -10.76 -30.47
N LYS A 239 21.93 -11.90 -30.90
CA LYS A 239 21.36 -12.91 -30.04
C LYS A 239 22.49 -13.86 -29.64
N MET A 240 23.24 -13.51 -28.57
CA MET A 240 24.21 -14.39 -27.97
C MET A 240 23.44 -15.45 -27.16
N THR A 241 23.62 -16.73 -27.48
CA THR A 241 23.05 -17.82 -26.71
C THR A 241 23.81 -18.03 -25.39
N ALA A 242 23.18 -18.69 -24.41
CA ALA A 242 23.83 -18.99 -23.13
C ALA A 242 25.12 -19.82 -23.34
N GLU A 243 25.15 -20.69 -24.36
CA GLU A 243 26.34 -21.50 -24.70
C GLU A 243 27.46 -20.65 -25.29
N GLU A 244 27.13 -19.68 -26.14
CA GLU A 244 28.09 -18.72 -26.68
C GLU A 244 28.64 -17.79 -25.59
N LEU A 245 27.80 -17.34 -24.65
CA LEU A 245 28.23 -16.54 -23.50
C LEU A 245 29.17 -17.34 -22.61
N LYS A 246 28.85 -18.60 -22.31
CA LYS A 246 29.68 -19.49 -21.50
C LYS A 246 31.04 -19.76 -22.17
N LYS A 247 31.05 -19.86 -23.50
CA LYS A 247 32.30 -20.12 -24.25
C LYS A 247 33.17 -18.88 -24.39
N ASN A 248 32.56 -17.73 -24.68
CA ASN A 248 33.27 -16.50 -25.00
C ASN A 248 33.58 -15.62 -23.80
N ASN A 249 32.76 -15.70 -22.72
CA ASN A 249 32.91 -14.92 -21.50
C ASN A 249 32.56 -15.78 -20.27
N PRO A 250 33.37 -16.80 -19.91
CA PRO A 250 33.06 -17.74 -18.87
C PRO A 250 32.89 -17.09 -17.47
N ASP A 251 33.68 -16.03 -17.17
CA ASP A 251 33.61 -15.31 -15.91
C ASP A 251 32.28 -14.53 -15.78
N VAL A 252 31.81 -13.92 -16.86
CA VAL A 252 30.53 -13.20 -16.89
C VAL A 252 29.36 -14.19 -16.77
N TYR A 253 29.46 -15.35 -17.46
CA TYR A 253 28.48 -16.41 -17.32
C TYR A 253 28.38 -16.94 -15.90
N ALA A 254 29.54 -17.21 -15.28
CA ALA A 254 29.61 -17.68 -13.89
C ALA A 254 29.03 -16.65 -12.89
N ALA A 255 29.32 -15.36 -13.10
CA ALA A 255 28.76 -14.27 -12.29
C ALA A 255 27.22 -14.20 -12.41
N ILE A 256 26.68 -14.28 -13.62
CA ILE A 256 25.22 -14.27 -13.88
C ILE A 256 24.54 -15.49 -13.22
N VAL A 257 25.15 -16.67 -13.33
CA VAL A 257 24.62 -17.88 -12.69
C VAL A 257 24.62 -17.77 -11.17
N ALA A 258 25.74 -17.31 -10.59
CA ALA A 258 25.86 -17.11 -9.14
C ALA A 258 24.84 -16.05 -8.61
N GLU A 259 24.63 -14.97 -9.35
CA GLU A 259 23.63 -13.96 -9.02
C GLU A 259 22.20 -14.53 -9.11
N GLY A 260 21.91 -15.32 -10.14
CA GLY A 260 20.65 -16.01 -10.32
C GLY A 260 20.34 -17.00 -9.20
N GLU A 261 21.34 -17.80 -8.78
CA GLU A 261 21.22 -18.75 -7.66
C GLU A 261 21.02 -18.03 -6.32
N ALA A 262 21.77 -16.96 -6.05
CA ALA A 262 21.64 -16.17 -4.84
C ALA A 262 20.25 -15.50 -4.76
N LYS A 263 19.77 -14.94 -5.87
CA LYS A 263 18.44 -14.33 -5.98
C LYS A 263 17.35 -15.38 -5.81
N GLY A 264 17.43 -16.52 -6.48
CA GLY A 264 16.47 -17.60 -6.36
C GLY A 264 16.36 -18.14 -4.93
N ALA A 265 17.49 -18.28 -4.21
CA ALA A 265 17.49 -18.66 -2.80
C ALA A 265 16.89 -17.59 -1.88
N SER A 266 17.03 -16.31 -2.22
CA SER A 266 16.41 -15.19 -1.49
C SER A 266 14.92 -15.15 -1.70
N ASP A 267 14.46 -15.26 -2.96
CA ASP A 267 13.05 -15.23 -3.34
C ASP A 267 12.29 -16.40 -2.71
N GLU A 268 12.92 -17.61 -2.66
CA GLU A 268 12.32 -18.78 -2.04
C GLU A 268 12.19 -18.65 -0.51
N ARG A 269 13.19 -18.07 0.15
CA ARG A 269 13.09 -17.79 1.60
C ARG A 269 11.97 -16.80 1.89
N GLU A 270 11.82 -15.76 1.06
CA GLU A 270 10.76 -14.78 1.20
C GLU A 270 9.38 -15.43 0.97
N ARG A 271 9.23 -16.24 -0.08
CA ARG A 271 8.01 -17.01 -0.37
C ARG A 271 7.61 -17.90 0.81
N ALA A 272 8.53 -18.70 1.31
CA ALA A 272 8.30 -19.59 2.45
C ALA A 272 7.94 -18.82 3.72
N SER A 273 8.62 -17.71 3.99
CA SER A 273 8.35 -16.85 5.14
C SER A 273 6.95 -16.24 5.10
N ARG A 274 6.48 -15.81 3.93
CA ARG A 274 5.12 -15.28 3.75
C ARG A 274 4.06 -16.35 4.01
N LEU A 275 4.23 -17.56 3.48
CA LEU A 275 3.29 -18.66 3.72
C LEU A 275 3.23 -19.05 5.20
N LEU A 276 4.38 -19.11 5.89
CA LEU A 276 4.42 -19.36 7.33
C LEU A 276 3.69 -18.29 8.13
N ALA A 277 3.93 -17.01 7.81
CA ALA A 277 3.24 -15.90 8.47
C ALA A 277 1.71 -15.95 8.25
N MET A 278 1.24 -16.39 7.07
CA MET A 278 -0.18 -16.63 6.83
C MET A 278 -0.70 -17.78 7.68
N GLY A 279 0.04 -18.89 7.78
CA GLY A 279 -0.30 -20.03 8.61
C GLY A 279 -0.43 -19.69 10.09
N GLU A 280 0.50 -18.90 10.62
CA GLU A 280 0.46 -18.40 12.00
C GLU A 280 -0.77 -17.52 12.26
N LYS A 281 -1.04 -16.56 11.37
CA LYS A 281 -2.20 -15.64 11.48
C LYS A 281 -3.56 -16.37 11.37
N CYS A 282 -3.60 -17.47 10.65
CA CYS A 282 -4.82 -18.25 10.43
C CYS A 282 -4.94 -19.47 11.36
N GLY A 283 -3.91 -19.77 12.19
CA GLY A 283 -3.89 -20.94 13.07
C GLY A 283 -3.78 -22.26 12.32
N CYS A 284 -3.18 -22.28 11.12
CA CYS A 284 -3.06 -23.44 10.25
C CYS A 284 -1.64 -23.60 9.66
N THR A 285 -0.64 -23.64 10.53
CA THR A 285 0.78 -23.79 10.17
C THR A 285 1.09 -25.05 9.37
N ASP A 286 0.39 -26.16 9.62
CA ASP A 286 0.56 -27.42 8.86
C ASP A 286 0.19 -27.20 7.37
N TYR A 287 -0.87 -26.46 7.10
CA TYR A 287 -1.25 -26.10 5.74
C TYR A 287 -0.22 -25.16 5.08
N ALA A 288 0.36 -24.24 5.83
CA ALA A 288 1.45 -23.41 5.31
C ALA A 288 2.67 -24.23 4.89
N LEU A 289 3.04 -25.23 5.69
CA LEU A 289 4.12 -26.17 5.34
C LEU A 289 3.79 -27.00 4.10
N GLU A 290 2.54 -27.41 3.94
CA GLU A 290 2.07 -28.09 2.72
C GLU A 290 2.17 -27.17 1.50
N CYS A 291 1.74 -25.93 1.61
CA CYS A 291 1.86 -24.92 0.55
C CYS A 291 3.34 -24.67 0.15
N ILE A 292 4.26 -24.65 1.12
CA ILE A 292 5.70 -24.50 0.84
C ILE A 292 6.21 -25.70 0.04
N LYS A 293 5.87 -26.93 0.44
CA LYS A 293 6.27 -28.17 -0.26
C LYS A 293 5.74 -28.24 -1.69
N ASN A 294 4.54 -27.73 -1.91
CA ASN A 294 3.86 -27.75 -3.21
C ASN A 294 4.19 -26.54 -4.09
N ASN A 295 5.19 -25.74 -3.71
CA ASN A 295 5.58 -24.51 -4.41
C ASN A 295 4.41 -23.52 -4.63
N ALA A 296 3.44 -23.47 -3.71
CA ALA A 296 2.32 -22.57 -3.80
C ALA A 296 2.77 -21.09 -3.73
N ASN A 297 2.14 -20.25 -4.52
CA ASN A 297 2.43 -18.83 -4.48
C ASN A 297 1.57 -18.13 -3.40
N PRO A 298 2.17 -17.41 -2.42
CA PRO A 298 1.43 -16.74 -1.36
C PRO A 298 0.53 -15.59 -1.84
N THR A 299 0.64 -15.18 -3.11
CA THR A 299 -0.20 -14.16 -3.73
C THR A 299 -1.32 -14.74 -4.60
N ASP A 300 -1.41 -16.06 -4.72
CA ASP A 300 -2.48 -16.73 -5.45
C ASP A 300 -3.78 -16.65 -4.65
N SER A 301 -4.86 -16.16 -5.27
CA SER A 301 -6.18 -16.02 -4.65
C SER A 301 -6.69 -17.34 -4.09
N ALA A 302 -6.51 -18.45 -4.80
CA ALA A 302 -6.92 -19.78 -4.33
C ALA A 302 -6.18 -20.20 -3.06
N VAL A 303 -4.90 -19.84 -2.92
CA VAL A 303 -4.11 -20.09 -1.71
C VAL A 303 -4.60 -19.20 -0.56
N ILE A 304 -4.84 -17.93 -0.83
CA ILE A 304 -5.35 -16.98 0.17
C ILE A 304 -6.73 -17.41 0.67
N ASP A 305 -7.65 -17.75 -0.23
CA ASP A 305 -9.00 -18.22 0.10
C ASP A 305 -8.95 -19.48 0.98
N ALA A 306 -8.10 -20.46 0.65
CA ALA A 306 -7.92 -21.65 1.44
C ALA A 306 -7.38 -21.39 2.86
N PHE A 307 -6.52 -20.38 3.05
CA PHE A 307 -6.09 -19.94 4.38
C PHE A 307 -7.24 -19.29 5.16
N MET A 308 -8.08 -18.49 4.50
CA MET A 308 -9.24 -17.85 5.11
C MET A 308 -10.29 -18.87 5.52
N ASP A 309 -10.59 -19.86 4.69
CA ASP A 309 -11.53 -20.95 5.00
C ASP A 309 -11.08 -21.74 6.23
N LYS A 310 -9.77 -22.06 6.32
CA LYS A 310 -9.20 -22.76 7.48
C LYS A 310 -9.26 -21.93 8.75
N LYS A 311 -9.09 -20.61 8.66
CA LYS A 311 -9.25 -19.69 9.79
C LYS A 311 -10.70 -19.69 10.29
N VAL A 312 -11.67 -19.60 9.41
CA VAL A 312 -13.10 -19.66 9.77
C VAL A 312 -13.45 -21.00 10.42
N ALA A 313 -12.96 -22.12 9.86
CA ALA A 313 -13.17 -23.44 10.43
C ALA A 313 -12.57 -23.57 11.84
N ALA A 314 -11.36 -23.03 12.05
CA ALA A 314 -10.71 -23.05 13.37
C ALA A 314 -11.49 -22.19 14.40
N GLN A 315 -12.02 -21.05 13.99
CA GLN A 315 -12.85 -20.20 14.86
C GLN A 315 -14.18 -20.87 15.23
N VAL A 316 -14.84 -21.56 14.30
CA VAL A 316 -16.08 -22.31 14.54
C VAL A 316 -15.83 -23.45 15.54
N ILE A 317 -14.72 -24.20 15.39
CA ILE A 317 -14.36 -25.29 16.32
C ILE A 317 -14.03 -24.73 17.72
N ALA A 318 -13.35 -23.58 17.80
CA ALA A 318 -13.07 -22.93 19.08
C ALA A 318 -14.35 -22.46 19.79
N ALA A 319 -15.28 -21.86 19.05
CA ALA A 319 -16.58 -21.43 19.57
C ALA A 319 -17.44 -22.64 20.07
N GLN A 320 -17.43 -23.77 19.34
CA GLN A 320 -18.13 -25.00 19.74
C GLN A 320 -17.54 -25.58 21.04
N LYS A 321 -16.23 -25.55 21.21
CA LYS A 321 -15.57 -26.02 22.45
C LYS A 321 -15.89 -25.12 23.64
N GLU A 322 -15.95 -23.81 23.45
CA GLU A 322 -16.36 -22.89 24.52
C GLU A 322 -17.84 -23.08 24.92
N ASP A 323 -18.70 -23.46 23.98
CA ASP A 323 -20.11 -23.78 24.27
C ASP A 323 -20.26 -25.14 24.95
N GLU A 324 -19.43 -26.13 24.61
CA GLU A 324 -19.39 -27.42 25.31
C GLU A 324 -18.88 -27.31 26.77
N GLU A 325 -17.91 -26.43 27.05
CA GLU A 325 -17.44 -26.16 28.41
C GLU A 325 -18.46 -25.39 29.29
N LYS A 326 -19.38 -24.67 28.66
CA LYS A 326 -20.44 -23.92 29.36
C LYS A 326 -21.71 -24.73 29.66
N ILE A 327 -21.80 -25.98 29.15
CA ILE A 327 -22.89 -26.91 29.52
C ILE A 327 -22.60 -27.41 30.94
N PRO A 328 -23.38 -27.04 31.97
CA PRO A 328 -23.17 -27.59 33.30
C PRO A 328 -23.38 -29.11 33.22
N ASN A 329 -22.48 -29.88 33.82
CA ASN A 329 -22.56 -31.32 33.95
C ASN A 329 -23.87 -31.66 34.69
N ILE A 330 -24.98 -31.83 33.93
CA ILE A 330 -26.24 -32.26 34.47
C ILE A 330 -26.04 -33.76 34.77
N VAL A 331 -25.68 -34.05 36.02
CA VAL A 331 -25.73 -35.38 36.55
C VAL A 331 -27.17 -35.83 36.42
N PRO A 332 -27.49 -36.90 35.61
CA PRO A 332 -28.89 -37.36 35.52
C PRO A 332 -29.32 -37.84 36.91
N PRO A 333 -30.53 -37.44 37.40
CA PRO A 333 -31.03 -37.90 38.68
C PRO A 333 -31.13 -39.44 38.59
N LYS A 334 -30.56 -40.11 39.59
CA LYS A 334 -30.68 -41.55 39.74
C LYS A 334 -32.18 -41.91 39.83
N ASP A 335 -32.61 -42.53 38.78
CA ASP A 335 -33.69 -43.47 38.62
C ASP A 335 -34.85 -43.44 39.58
N ASN A 336 -36.05 -43.09 39.04
CA ASN A 336 -37.37 -43.65 39.43
C ASN A 336 -38.48 -43.36 38.37
N ARG A 337 -38.19 -43.47 37.07
CA ARG A 337 -39.18 -43.22 36.02
C ARG A 337 -39.39 -44.36 35.02
N GLN A 338 -39.39 -45.62 35.53
CA GLN A 338 -39.94 -46.70 34.71
C GLN A 338 -41.47 -46.90 34.88
N ARG A 339 -42.12 -46.04 35.72
CA ARG A 339 -43.58 -46.16 35.92
C ARG A 339 -44.40 -45.08 35.18
N ASP A 340 -43.82 -44.00 34.74
CA ASP A 340 -44.61 -42.90 34.16
C ASP A 340 -44.78 -42.97 32.64
N ASN A 341 -43.92 -43.67 31.92
CA ASN A 341 -44.03 -43.81 30.46
C ASN A 341 -45.23 -44.67 30.04
N ALA A 342 -45.62 -45.66 30.85
CA ALA A 342 -46.84 -46.45 30.58
C ALA A 342 -48.13 -45.66 30.78
N ALA A 343 -48.15 -44.74 31.74
CA ALA A 343 -49.31 -43.88 31.96
C ALA A 343 -49.44 -42.78 30.90
N VAL A 344 -48.34 -42.25 30.38
CA VAL A 344 -48.36 -41.26 29.28
C VAL A 344 -48.74 -41.91 27.96
N MET A 345 -48.31 -43.11 27.67
CA MET A 345 -48.71 -43.85 26.46
C MET A 345 -50.18 -44.27 26.52
N ALA A 346 -50.69 -44.69 27.68
CA ALA A 346 -52.12 -45.03 27.86
C ALA A 346 -53.02 -43.77 27.74
N ALA A 347 -52.54 -42.57 28.12
CA ALA A 347 -53.26 -41.33 27.93
C ALA A 347 -53.29 -40.91 26.45
N PHE A 348 -52.21 -41.12 25.70
CA PHE A 348 -52.12 -40.83 24.29
C PHE A 348 -52.97 -41.74 23.42
N GLU A 349 -53.08 -43.04 23.76
CA GLU A 349 -53.95 -44.00 23.09
C GLU A 349 -55.41 -43.69 23.32
N LYS A 350 -55.78 -43.11 24.47
CA LYS A 350 -57.17 -42.74 24.80
C LYS A 350 -57.60 -41.45 24.08
N GLU A 351 -56.70 -40.57 23.73
CA GLU A 351 -57.04 -39.38 22.92
C GLU A 351 -57.12 -39.66 21.42
N LEU A 352 -56.40 -40.66 20.91
CA LEU A 352 -56.40 -41.05 19.49
C LEU A 352 -57.55 -42.07 19.13
N GLY A 353 -58.14 -42.70 20.13
CA GLY A 353 -59.18 -43.71 19.95
C GLY A 353 -60.59 -43.17 19.87
N GLY A 354 -60.79 -41.85 19.79
CA GLY A 354 -62.10 -41.21 19.79
C GLY A 354 -62.66 -40.62 18.47
N GLN A 355 -61.97 -40.93 17.34
CA GLN A 355 -62.54 -40.58 16.01
C GLN A 355 -62.17 -41.68 14.99
N LEU A 356 -63.10 -42.62 14.89
CA LEU A 356 -63.46 -43.37 13.69
C LEU A 356 -64.92 -43.71 13.80
#